data_2241da99371a966f8d8ebdd95b233cd6
#
_entry.id   2241da99371a966f8d8ebdd95b233cd6
#
_cell.length_a   1.000
_cell.length_b   1.000
_cell.length_c   1.000
_cell.angle_alpha   90.00
_cell.angle_beta   90.00
_cell.angle_gamma   90.00
#
_symmetry.space_group_name_H-M   'P 1'
#
loop_
_entity.id
_entity.type
_entity.pdbx_description
1 polymer ?
#
loop_
_entity_poly.entity_id
_entity_poly.type
_entity_poly.pdbx_seq_one_letter_code
_entity_poly.pdbx_strand_id
1 'polypeptide(L)'
;GLTVEGPLQPAPEPPLDKIVTFVPVGPAITAVHEALAAAGAGQIGDYSHCSFATAGTGQFKPLPGANPTIGEIGQLERVAETKLEMVLPRHSRDAVVAALRAAHPYEEPAFDLLELAPIPSSRGLGRIGALPEPEPLSVFTERVAAALPATAWGVRAAGDPDLLVQRVAVCGGAGDSALSAAVAAGVDVYVTADLRHHPAAEHVRKSSCARRGRR
;
A
#
# COMPACT_ATOMS: atom_id res chain seq x y z
N GLY A 1 -17.92 21.05 -9.96
CA GLY A 1 -17.01 20.56 -8.95
C GLY A 1 -15.76 19.95 -9.55
N LEU A 2 -14.81 19.50 -8.72
CA LEU A 2 -13.62 18.79 -9.18
C LEU A 2 -13.94 17.34 -9.55
N THR A 3 -13.40 16.85 -10.66
CA THR A 3 -13.29 15.42 -10.94
C THR A 3 -12.12 14.88 -10.12
N VAL A 4 -12.39 14.05 -9.09
CA VAL A 4 -11.37 13.56 -8.16
C VAL A 4 -10.52 12.50 -8.84
N GLU A 5 -9.18 12.66 -8.82
CA GLU A 5 -8.19 11.71 -9.35
C GLU A 5 -7.71 10.74 -8.25
N GLY A 6 -7.58 11.19 -7.01
CA GLY A 6 -7.12 10.37 -5.89
C GLY A 6 -6.69 11.20 -4.67
N PRO A 7 -6.10 10.54 -3.66
CA PRO A 7 -5.53 11.24 -2.51
C PRO A 7 -4.25 11.98 -2.90
N LEU A 8 -4.02 13.15 -2.28
CA LEU A 8 -2.78 13.92 -2.43
C LEU A 8 -1.58 13.17 -1.81
N GLN A 9 -1.78 12.57 -0.66
CA GLN A 9 -0.84 11.66 -0.03
C GLN A 9 -1.58 10.37 0.30
N PRO A 10 -1.41 9.31 -0.52
CA PRO A 10 -1.99 8.01 -0.19
C PRO A 10 -1.55 7.53 1.19
N ALA A 11 -2.49 7.02 1.99
CA ALA A 11 -2.15 6.34 3.22
C ALA A 11 -1.43 5.03 2.89
N PRO A 12 -0.38 4.67 3.63
CA PRO A 12 0.23 3.37 3.43
C PRO A 12 -0.78 2.27 3.78
N GLU A 13 -0.94 1.30 2.89
CA GLU A 13 -1.61 0.06 3.25
C GLU A 13 -0.68 -0.78 4.13
N PRO A 14 -1.22 -1.56 5.08
CA PRO A 14 -0.40 -2.48 5.85
C PRO A 14 0.39 -3.41 4.93
N PRO A 15 1.71 -3.56 5.16
CA PRO A 15 2.52 -4.42 4.32
C PRO A 15 2.08 -5.88 4.45
N LEU A 16 1.98 -6.54 3.31
CA LEU A 16 1.60 -7.95 3.20
C LEU A 16 2.79 -8.78 2.77
N ASP A 17 2.80 -10.03 3.20
CA ASP A 17 3.68 -11.08 2.74
C ASP A 17 2.85 -12.25 2.21
N LYS A 18 3.49 -13.15 1.47
CA LYS A 18 2.93 -14.44 1.07
C LYS A 18 3.80 -15.55 1.64
N ILE A 19 3.20 -16.47 2.38
CA ILE A 19 3.84 -17.74 2.74
C ILE A 19 3.50 -18.79 1.69
N VAL A 20 4.52 -19.54 1.30
CA VAL A 20 4.41 -20.69 0.43
C VAL A 20 5.03 -21.87 1.17
N THR A 21 4.34 -23.00 1.22
CA THR A 21 4.89 -24.24 1.81
C THR A 21 4.45 -25.46 1.01
N PHE A 22 5.10 -26.58 1.24
CA PHE A 22 4.92 -27.82 0.48
C PHE A 22 4.60 -28.94 1.46
N VAL A 23 3.34 -29.38 1.47
CA VAL A 23 2.81 -30.34 2.46
C VAL A 23 2.52 -31.67 1.78
N PRO A 24 2.96 -32.82 2.33
CA PRO A 24 2.66 -34.10 1.74
C PRO A 24 1.15 -34.32 1.64
N VAL A 25 0.71 -34.95 0.54
CA VAL A 25 -0.71 -35.23 0.29
C VAL A 25 -1.28 -36.10 1.40
N GLY A 26 -2.40 -35.66 1.98
CA GLY A 26 -3.08 -36.34 3.08
C GLY A 26 -3.69 -35.37 4.09
N PRO A 27 -4.01 -35.84 5.29
CA PRO A 27 -4.68 -35.02 6.30
C PRO A 27 -3.85 -33.85 6.83
N ALA A 28 -2.53 -33.89 6.66
CA ALA A 28 -1.62 -32.83 7.11
C ALA A 28 -1.90 -31.48 6.45
N ILE A 29 -2.39 -31.45 5.21
CA ILE A 29 -2.69 -30.21 4.50
C ILE A 29 -3.75 -29.38 5.23
N THR A 30 -4.81 -30.03 5.73
CA THR A 30 -5.86 -29.34 6.48
C THR A 30 -5.31 -28.80 7.80
N ALA A 31 -4.52 -29.59 8.52
CA ALA A 31 -3.94 -29.17 9.79
C ALA A 31 -2.99 -27.96 9.64
N VAL A 32 -2.13 -27.99 8.61
CA VAL A 32 -1.24 -26.87 8.30
C VAL A 32 -2.04 -25.64 7.90
N HIS A 33 -3.03 -25.79 7.02
CA HIS A 33 -3.87 -24.67 6.58
C HIS A 33 -4.58 -23.98 7.76
N GLU A 34 -5.23 -24.78 8.63
CA GLU A 34 -5.92 -24.27 9.83
C GLU A 34 -4.95 -23.57 10.80
N ALA A 35 -3.76 -24.15 11.02
CA ALA A 35 -2.76 -23.54 11.88
C ALA A 35 -2.26 -22.19 11.35
N LEU A 36 -2.01 -22.09 10.04
CA LEU A 36 -1.63 -20.83 9.38
C LEU A 36 -2.75 -19.79 9.47
N ALA A 37 -4.00 -20.20 9.24
CA ALA A 37 -5.15 -19.32 9.33
C ALA A 37 -5.38 -18.81 10.77
N ALA A 38 -5.26 -19.66 11.77
CA ALA A 38 -5.35 -19.30 13.18
C ALA A 38 -4.23 -18.32 13.60
N ALA A 39 -3.05 -18.40 12.98
CA ALA A 39 -1.95 -17.49 13.21
C ALA A 39 -2.06 -16.16 12.45
N GLY A 40 -3.11 -15.96 11.64
CA GLY A 40 -3.41 -14.72 10.95
C GLY A 40 -3.10 -14.70 9.44
N ALA A 41 -2.82 -15.85 8.82
CA ALA A 41 -2.73 -15.93 7.37
C ALA A 41 -4.12 -16.10 6.73
N GLY A 42 -4.23 -15.75 5.43
CA GLY A 42 -5.44 -15.97 4.64
C GLY A 42 -6.59 -15.00 4.90
N GLN A 43 -6.34 -13.84 5.50
CA GLN A 43 -7.35 -12.79 5.61
C GLN A 43 -7.28 -11.87 4.38
N ILE A 44 -8.37 -11.77 3.62
CA ILE A 44 -8.51 -10.85 2.47
C ILE A 44 -9.88 -10.16 2.57
N GLY A 45 -9.89 -8.89 2.97
CA GLY A 45 -11.13 -8.18 3.25
C GLY A 45 -11.96 -8.92 4.31
N ASP A 46 -13.20 -9.22 3.99
CA ASP A 46 -14.14 -9.95 4.88
C ASP A 46 -14.06 -11.48 4.71
N TYR A 47 -13.06 -11.99 3.99
CA TYR A 47 -12.85 -13.43 3.82
C TYR A 47 -11.65 -13.91 4.62
N SER A 48 -11.81 -15.05 5.30
CA SER A 48 -10.76 -15.75 6.04
C SER A 48 -10.40 -17.07 5.35
N HIS A 49 -9.27 -17.67 5.75
CA HIS A 49 -8.78 -18.96 5.22
C HIS A 49 -8.51 -18.95 3.71
N CYS A 50 -8.34 -17.75 3.12
CA CYS A 50 -8.01 -17.63 1.70
C CYS A 50 -6.65 -18.25 1.42
N SER A 51 -6.64 -19.21 0.53
CA SER A 51 -5.45 -19.94 0.13
C SER A 51 -5.51 -20.37 -1.32
N PHE A 52 -4.38 -20.72 -1.89
CA PHE A 52 -4.30 -21.41 -3.17
C PHE A 52 -3.46 -22.68 -3.00
N ALA A 53 -3.98 -23.79 -3.50
CA ALA A 53 -3.32 -25.09 -3.39
C ALA A 53 -3.10 -25.69 -4.77
N THR A 54 -1.88 -26.19 -5.03
CA THR A 54 -1.51 -26.81 -6.29
C THR A 54 -0.80 -28.12 -6.01
N ALA A 55 -1.22 -29.20 -6.67
CA ALA A 55 -0.53 -30.49 -6.59
C ALA A 55 0.83 -30.45 -7.30
N GLY A 56 1.80 -31.12 -6.70
CA GLY A 56 3.15 -31.20 -7.24
C GLY A 56 3.90 -32.42 -6.73
N THR A 57 5.18 -32.48 -7.04
CA THR A 57 6.10 -33.53 -6.53
C THR A 57 7.30 -32.84 -5.88
N GLY A 58 7.44 -33.01 -4.58
CA GLY A 58 8.67 -32.66 -3.85
C GLY A 58 9.74 -33.69 -4.02
N GLN A 59 10.99 -33.29 -3.90
CA GLN A 59 12.14 -34.19 -3.96
C GLN A 59 13.17 -33.77 -2.93
N PHE A 60 13.65 -34.72 -2.14
CA PHE A 60 14.69 -34.49 -1.15
C PHE A 60 15.49 -35.75 -0.88
N LYS A 61 16.65 -35.59 -0.26
CA LYS A 61 17.52 -36.70 0.16
C LYS A 61 17.92 -36.50 1.61
N PRO A 62 17.42 -37.31 2.56
CA PRO A 62 17.85 -37.24 3.95
C PRO A 62 19.33 -37.53 4.10
N LEU A 63 20.05 -36.69 4.84
CA LEU A 63 21.47 -36.87 5.13
C LEU A 63 21.68 -37.50 6.53
N PRO A 64 22.86 -38.07 6.84
CA PRO A 64 23.16 -38.50 8.20
C PRO A 64 22.91 -37.40 9.24
N GLY A 65 22.10 -37.70 10.25
CA GLY A 65 21.65 -36.76 11.27
C GLY A 65 20.19 -36.28 11.12
N ALA A 66 19.58 -36.54 9.96
CA ALA A 66 18.15 -36.28 9.79
C ALA A 66 17.30 -37.39 10.47
N ASN A 67 16.09 -37.00 10.90
CA ASN A 67 15.06 -37.95 11.36
C ASN A 67 13.79 -37.81 10.47
N PRO A 68 13.85 -38.34 9.23
CA PRO A 68 12.82 -38.07 8.23
C PRO A 68 11.51 -38.76 8.59
N THR A 69 10.39 -38.02 8.45
CA THR A 69 9.03 -38.56 8.53
C THR A 69 8.73 -39.47 7.33
N ILE A 70 9.31 -39.20 6.18
CA ILE A 70 9.18 -39.97 4.94
C ILE A 70 10.56 -40.17 4.36
N GLY A 71 10.85 -41.41 3.85
CA GLY A 71 12.09 -41.79 3.18
C GLY A 71 13.16 -42.29 4.12
N GLU A 72 14.30 -42.68 3.53
CA GLU A 72 15.45 -43.28 4.21
C GLU A 72 16.72 -42.45 4.02
N ILE A 73 17.60 -42.46 5.02
CA ILE A 73 18.90 -41.77 4.97
C ILE A 73 19.70 -42.23 3.74
N GLY A 74 20.15 -41.25 2.97
CA GLY A 74 21.00 -41.47 1.79
C GLY A 74 20.25 -41.84 0.50
N GLN A 75 18.92 -42.02 0.55
CA GLN A 75 18.09 -42.27 -0.62
C GLN A 75 17.42 -40.99 -1.13
N LEU A 76 17.23 -40.88 -2.45
CA LEU A 76 16.52 -39.79 -3.08
C LEU A 76 15.03 -40.11 -3.09
N GLU A 77 14.27 -39.35 -2.34
CA GLU A 77 12.82 -39.49 -2.22
C GLU A 77 12.08 -38.56 -3.17
N ARG A 78 10.94 -39.04 -3.69
CA ARG A 78 9.95 -38.24 -4.44
C ARG A 78 8.60 -38.42 -3.82
N VAL A 79 8.02 -37.32 -3.35
CA VAL A 79 6.77 -37.30 -2.58
C VAL A 79 5.73 -36.44 -3.31
N ALA A 80 4.51 -36.98 -3.41
CA ALA A 80 3.39 -36.17 -3.86
C ALA A 80 3.09 -35.13 -2.79
N GLU A 81 3.14 -33.85 -3.14
CA GLU A 81 2.94 -32.72 -2.24
C GLU A 81 1.93 -31.74 -2.80
N THR A 82 1.31 -31.01 -1.88
CA THR A 82 0.50 -29.83 -2.20
C THR A 82 1.29 -28.58 -1.85
N LYS A 83 1.56 -27.74 -2.85
CA LYS A 83 2.02 -26.37 -2.65
C LYS A 83 0.86 -25.56 -2.12
N LEU A 84 0.97 -25.03 -0.91
CA LEU A 84 -0.02 -24.16 -0.26
C LEU A 84 0.50 -22.73 -0.21
N GLU A 85 -0.30 -21.80 -0.68
CA GLU A 85 0.01 -20.35 -0.67
C GLU A 85 -1.04 -19.59 0.12
N MET A 86 -0.61 -18.72 1.04
CA MET A 86 -1.50 -17.84 1.80
C MET A 86 -0.87 -16.46 1.95
N VAL A 87 -1.71 -15.40 1.90
CA VAL A 87 -1.28 -14.03 2.19
C VAL A 87 -1.39 -13.79 3.69
N LEU A 88 -0.49 -12.99 4.25
CA LEU A 88 -0.52 -12.61 5.67
C LEU A 88 -0.08 -11.16 5.87
N PRO A 89 -0.58 -10.48 6.92
CA PRO A 89 -0.01 -9.22 7.37
C PRO A 89 1.44 -9.42 7.81
N ARG A 90 2.36 -8.53 7.40
CA ARG A 90 3.79 -8.67 7.71
C ARG A 90 4.09 -8.77 9.21
N HIS A 91 3.29 -8.13 10.06
CA HIS A 91 3.46 -8.21 11.51
C HIS A 91 3.13 -9.59 12.09
N SER A 92 2.41 -10.45 11.36
CA SER A 92 2.09 -11.82 11.77
C SER A 92 3.12 -12.85 11.32
N ARG A 93 4.20 -12.43 10.63
CA ARG A 93 5.22 -13.30 10.03
C ARG A 93 5.74 -14.36 11.01
N ASP A 94 6.21 -13.92 12.17
CA ASP A 94 6.84 -14.83 13.14
C ASP A 94 5.84 -15.83 13.72
N ALA A 95 4.61 -15.40 14.00
CA ALA A 95 3.55 -16.27 14.50
C ALA A 95 3.15 -17.31 13.44
N VAL A 96 3.02 -16.90 12.18
CA VAL A 96 2.67 -17.80 11.08
C VAL A 96 3.77 -18.82 10.81
N VAL A 97 5.05 -18.41 10.84
CA VAL A 97 6.19 -19.35 10.67
C VAL A 97 6.27 -20.32 11.85
N ALA A 98 6.03 -19.86 13.07
CA ALA A 98 5.99 -20.75 14.24
C ALA A 98 4.85 -21.77 14.13
N ALA A 99 3.65 -21.34 13.69
CA ALA A 99 2.51 -22.22 13.48
C ALA A 99 2.77 -23.25 12.37
N LEU A 100 3.41 -22.83 11.26
CA LEU A 100 3.83 -23.73 10.19
C LEU A 100 4.71 -24.85 10.74
N ARG A 101 5.79 -24.49 11.45
CA ARG A 101 6.75 -25.45 11.97
C ARG A 101 6.13 -26.41 12.99
N ALA A 102 5.17 -25.94 13.77
CA ALA A 102 4.48 -26.77 14.75
C ALA A 102 3.48 -27.74 14.12
N ALA A 103 2.82 -27.35 13.02
CA ALA A 103 1.76 -28.14 12.39
C ALA A 103 2.26 -29.04 11.25
N HIS A 104 3.43 -28.71 10.68
CA HIS A 104 3.97 -29.42 9.54
C HIS A 104 4.50 -30.81 9.95
N PRO A 105 4.22 -31.88 9.16
CA PRO A 105 4.67 -33.24 9.50
C PRO A 105 6.19 -33.46 9.34
N TYR A 106 6.89 -32.60 8.55
CA TYR A 106 8.34 -32.70 8.43
C TYR A 106 9.05 -31.96 9.57
N GLU A 107 10.19 -32.47 10.01
CA GLU A 107 11.03 -31.81 11.02
C GLU A 107 11.60 -30.47 10.50
N GLU A 108 11.89 -30.38 9.22
CA GLU A 108 12.37 -29.19 8.52
C GLU A 108 11.48 -28.91 7.29
N PRO A 109 10.37 -28.19 7.47
CA PRO A 109 9.48 -27.86 6.36
C PRO A 109 10.14 -26.85 5.41
N ALA A 110 10.05 -27.10 4.11
CA ALA A 110 10.40 -26.12 3.11
C ALA A 110 9.30 -25.04 3.04
N PHE A 111 9.68 -23.76 3.08
CA PHE A 111 8.77 -22.65 2.88
C PHE A 111 9.49 -21.42 2.37
N ASP A 112 8.73 -20.56 1.69
CA ASP A 112 9.16 -19.24 1.25
C ASP A 112 8.31 -18.16 1.91
N LEU A 113 8.92 -17.02 2.25
CA LEU A 113 8.25 -15.79 2.62
C LEU A 113 8.57 -14.73 1.57
N LEU A 114 7.54 -14.31 0.81
CA LEU A 114 7.65 -13.34 -0.25
C LEU A 114 7.04 -12.02 0.20
N GLU A 115 7.81 -10.94 0.16
CA GLU A 115 7.28 -9.61 0.39
C GLU A 115 6.46 -9.16 -0.81
N LEU A 116 5.20 -8.77 -0.57
CA LEU A 116 4.35 -8.27 -1.63
C LEU A 116 4.59 -6.77 -1.84
N ALA A 117 4.59 -6.36 -3.10
CA ALA A 117 4.68 -4.95 -3.45
C ALA A 117 3.48 -4.18 -2.87
N PRO A 118 3.69 -2.98 -2.31
CA PRO A 118 2.60 -2.16 -1.80
C PRO A 118 1.69 -1.71 -2.95
N ILE A 119 0.38 -1.79 -2.72
CA ILE A 119 -0.62 -1.24 -3.64
C ILE A 119 -1.00 0.15 -3.13
N PRO A 120 -1.02 1.19 -3.99
CA PRO A 120 -1.45 2.52 -3.59
C PRO A 120 -2.88 2.51 -3.04
N SER A 121 -3.05 3.09 -1.85
CA SER A 121 -4.37 3.23 -1.22
C SER A 121 -5.21 4.30 -1.92
N SER A 122 -6.50 4.08 -2.05
CA SER A 122 -7.47 5.11 -2.43
C SER A 122 -7.79 6.05 -1.25
N ARG A 123 -7.39 5.70 -0.02
CA ARG A 123 -7.48 6.53 1.18
C ARG A 123 -6.20 7.34 1.34
N GLY A 124 -6.29 8.47 2.03
CA GLY A 124 -5.13 9.31 2.30
C GLY A 124 -5.49 10.74 2.62
N LEU A 125 -4.46 11.55 2.86
CA LEU A 125 -4.56 12.95 3.18
C LEU A 125 -4.81 13.78 1.90
N GLY A 126 -5.76 14.71 1.98
CA GLY A 126 -6.11 15.60 0.88
C GLY A 126 -6.68 14.85 -0.34
N ARG A 127 -6.94 15.61 -1.39
CA ARG A 127 -7.40 15.07 -2.70
C ARG A 127 -6.76 15.87 -3.82
N ILE A 128 -6.53 15.20 -4.93
CA ILE A 128 -6.20 15.82 -6.21
C ILE A 128 -7.39 15.65 -7.14
N GLY A 129 -7.67 16.66 -7.94
CA GLY A 129 -8.71 16.59 -8.96
C GLY A 129 -8.51 17.65 -10.01
N ALA A 130 -9.29 17.54 -11.09
CA ALA A 130 -9.29 18.48 -12.19
C ALA A 130 -10.60 19.25 -12.29
N LEU A 131 -10.52 20.52 -12.68
CA LEU A 131 -11.66 21.29 -13.15
C LEU A 131 -12.07 20.80 -14.54
N PRO A 132 -13.37 20.83 -14.89
CA PRO A 132 -13.82 20.50 -16.25
C PRO A 132 -13.16 21.36 -17.31
N GLU A 133 -13.03 22.66 -17.04
CA GLU A 133 -12.38 23.64 -17.89
C GLU A 133 -11.38 24.45 -17.06
N PRO A 134 -10.22 24.83 -17.63
CA PRO A 134 -9.28 25.74 -16.96
C PRO A 134 -9.90 27.10 -16.73
N GLU A 135 -9.61 27.72 -15.58
CA GLU A 135 -10.04 29.08 -15.26
C GLU A 135 -8.91 29.88 -14.61
N PRO A 136 -8.89 31.24 -14.68
CA PRO A 136 -7.92 32.07 -13.99
C PRO A 136 -7.92 31.83 -12.48
N LEU A 137 -6.77 31.95 -11.81
CA LEU A 137 -6.64 31.82 -10.35
C LEU A 137 -7.54 32.79 -9.61
N SER A 138 -7.75 34.00 -10.11
CA SER A 138 -8.70 34.95 -9.54
C SER A 138 -10.13 34.41 -9.50
N VAL A 139 -10.62 33.87 -10.62
CA VAL A 139 -11.96 33.26 -10.72
C VAL A 139 -12.08 32.04 -9.82
N PHE A 140 -11.05 31.17 -9.83
CA PHE A 140 -11.01 30.01 -8.96
C PHE A 140 -11.06 30.40 -7.48
N THR A 141 -10.34 31.46 -7.08
CA THR A 141 -10.33 31.96 -5.69
C THR A 141 -11.72 32.44 -5.24
N GLU A 142 -12.44 33.18 -6.11
CA GLU A 142 -13.82 33.60 -5.85
C GLU A 142 -14.76 32.39 -5.70
N ARG A 143 -14.62 31.40 -6.56
CA ARG A 143 -15.37 30.14 -6.47
C ARG A 143 -15.12 29.40 -5.14
N VAL A 144 -13.87 29.33 -4.69
CA VAL A 144 -13.51 28.72 -3.39
C VAL A 144 -14.12 29.54 -2.25
N ALA A 145 -14.06 30.88 -2.31
CA ALA A 145 -14.64 31.76 -1.30
C ALA A 145 -16.16 31.59 -1.20
N ALA A 146 -16.85 31.42 -2.32
CA ALA A 146 -18.29 31.18 -2.36
C ALA A 146 -18.70 29.80 -1.83
N ALA A 147 -17.82 28.80 -1.97
CA ALA A 147 -18.08 27.42 -1.57
C ALA A 147 -17.76 27.12 -0.10
N LEU A 148 -16.91 27.93 0.55
CA LEU A 148 -16.48 27.73 1.93
C LEU A 148 -17.28 28.65 2.89
N PRO A 149 -17.42 28.25 4.17
CA PRO A 149 -17.99 29.15 5.19
C PRO A 149 -17.20 30.45 5.29
N ALA A 150 -17.91 31.57 5.44
CA ALA A 150 -17.27 32.86 5.63
C ALA A 150 -16.41 32.89 6.90
N THR A 151 -15.20 33.42 6.79
CA THR A 151 -14.29 33.63 7.91
C THR A 151 -13.88 35.09 8.00
N ALA A 152 -13.37 35.51 9.16
CA ALA A 152 -12.93 36.89 9.36
C ALA A 152 -11.84 37.36 8.37
N TRP A 153 -11.03 36.42 7.89
CA TRP A 153 -9.91 36.69 6.98
C TRP A 153 -10.21 36.38 5.50
N GLY A 154 -11.35 35.75 5.22
CA GLY A 154 -11.71 35.30 3.89
C GLY A 154 -10.75 34.28 3.29
N VAL A 155 -10.87 34.05 1.98
CA VAL A 155 -9.92 33.24 1.20
C VAL A 155 -8.82 34.16 0.67
N ARG A 156 -7.58 33.74 0.84
CA ARG A 156 -6.40 34.46 0.32
C ARG A 156 -5.67 33.58 -0.68
N ALA A 157 -5.30 34.15 -1.82
CA ALA A 157 -4.50 33.47 -2.84
C ALA A 157 -3.11 34.12 -2.97
N ALA A 158 -2.13 33.33 -3.33
CA ALA A 158 -0.78 33.79 -3.66
C ALA A 158 -0.38 33.20 -5.02
N GLY A 159 0.02 34.06 -5.94
CA GLY A 159 0.40 33.69 -7.31
C GLY A 159 -0.09 34.73 -8.32
N ASP A 160 0.13 34.44 -9.60
CA ASP A 160 -0.35 35.24 -10.70
C ASP A 160 -1.88 35.08 -10.82
N PRO A 161 -2.69 36.16 -10.71
CA PRO A 161 -4.16 36.06 -10.77
C PRO A 161 -4.68 35.53 -12.12
N ASP A 162 -3.92 35.69 -13.19
CA ASP A 162 -4.26 35.22 -14.54
C ASP A 162 -3.76 33.83 -14.86
N LEU A 163 -3.08 33.17 -13.89
CA LEU A 163 -2.64 31.81 -14.04
C LEU A 163 -3.85 30.88 -14.27
N LEU A 164 -3.81 30.12 -15.37
CA LEU A 164 -4.83 29.10 -15.65
C LEU A 164 -4.69 27.94 -14.69
N VAL A 165 -5.75 27.69 -13.93
CA VAL A 165 -5.90 26.59 -12.97
C VAL A 165 -6.77 25.52 -13.59
N GLN A 166 -6.28 24.30 -13.69
CA GLN A 166 -7.05 23.14 -14.08
C GLN A 166 -6.91 22.01 -13.06
N ARG A 167 -5.68 21.73 -12.62
CA ARG A 167 -5.40 20.66 -11.68
C ARG A 167 -5.21 21.20 -10.26
N VAL A 168 -6.01 20.72 -9.33
CA VAL A 168 -6.15 21.26 -7.98
C VAL A 168 -5.84 20.21 -6.95
N ALA A 169 -5.06 20.56 -5.92
CA ALA A 169 -4.97 19.78 -4.70
C ALA A 169 -5.70 20.49 -3.56
N VAL A 170 -6.39 19.73 -2.72
CA VAL A 170 -7.11 20.22 -1.55
C VAL A 170 -6.71 19.43 -0.32
N CYS A 171 -6.38 20.12 0.78
CA CYS A 171 -6.10 19.49 2.06
C CYS A 171 -6.72 20.33 3.18
N GLY A 172 -7.63 19.75 3.95
CA GLY A 172 -8.23 20.43 5.10
C GLY A 172 -7.25 20.59 6.25
N GLY A 173 -7.42 21.65 7.06
CA GLY A 173 -6.55 21.94 8.20
C GLY A 173 -5.18 22.50 7.82
N ALA A 174 -4.18 22.34 8.69
CA ALA A 174 -2.81 22.80 8.47
C ALA A 174 -2.10 21.96 7.41
N GLY A 175 -1.97 22.49 6.22
CA GLY A 175 -1.48 21.77 5.04
C GLY A 175 0.02 21.87 4.75
N ASP A 176 0.82 22.43 5.65
CA ASP A 176 2.28 22.58 5.44
C ASP A 176 2.98 21.28 5.03
N SER A 177 2.62 20.18 5.69
CA SER A 177 3.23 18.86 5.44
C SER A 177 2.93 18.29 4.06
N ALA A 178 1.84 18.73 3.43
CA ALA A 178 1.41 18.23 2.12
C ALA A 178 1.86 19.13 0.94
N LEU A 179 2.49 20.28 1.21
CA LEU A 179 2.97 21.19 0.16
C LEU A 179 3.93 20.52 -0.82
N SER A 180 4.89 19.75 -0.32
CA SER A 180 5.85 19.06 -1.19
C SER A 180 5.17 18.00 -2.07
N ALA A 181 4.16 17.32 -1.55
CA ALA A 181 3.35 16.37 -2.32
C ALA A 181 2.53 17.07 -3.41
N ALA A 182 1.95 18.24 -3.12
CA ALA A 182 1.23 19.05 -4.11
C ALA A 182 2.15 19.49 -5.26
N VAL A 183 3.36 19.94 -4.93
CA VAL A 183 4.37 20.31 -5.95
C VAL A 183 4.78 19.09 -6.78
N ALA A 184 5.06 17.97 -6.14
CA ALA A 184 5.44 16.72 -6.83
C ALA A 184 4.33 16.18 -7.73
N ALA A 185 3.06 16.36 -7.31
CA ALA A 185 1.90 16.01 -8.12
C ALA A 185 1.70 16.94 -9.33
N GLY A 186 2.39 18.08 -9.40
CA GLY A 186 2.30 19.02 -10.52
C GLY A 186 0.94 19.71 -10.61
N VAL A 187 0.28 19.99 -9.48
CA VAL A 187 -0.97 20.74 -9.47
C VAL A 187 -0.74 22.23 -9.71
N ASP A 188 -1.71 22.91 -10.27
CA ASP A 188 -1.64 24.36 -10.54
C ASP A 188 -1.89 25.17 -9.27
N VAL A 189 -2.77 24.68 -8.40
CA VAL A 189 -3.12 25.34 -7.14
C VAL A 189 -3.28 24.32 -6.02
N TYR A 190 -2.92 24.73 -4.81
CA TYR A 190 -3.12 23.97 -3.59
C TYR A 190 -3.98 24.76 -2.62
N VAL A 191 -5.13 24.18 -2.24
CA VAL A 191 -6.09 24.79 -1.30
C VAL A 191 -5.94 24.14 0.06
N THR A 192 -5.71 24.96 1.09
CA THR A 192 -5.59 24.51 2.49
C THR A 192 -5.95 25.61 3.46
N ALA A 193 -6.11 25.32 4.76
CA ALA A 193 -6.46 26.34 5.74
C ALA A 193 -5.22 27.08 6.27
N ASP A 194 -4.44 26.46 7.11
CA ASP A 194 -3.31 27.10 7.79
C ASP A 194 -1.98 26.79 7.13
N LEU A 195 -1.29 27.83 6.67
CA LEU A 195 0.08 27.73 6.19
C LEU A 195 0.98 28.67 7.00
N ARG A 196 2.09 28.14 7.47
CA ARG A 196 3.14 28.98 8.06
C ARG A 196 3.84 29.78 6.95
N HIS A 197 4.27 31.00 7.31
CA HIS A 197 4.83 31.95 6.33
C HIS A 197 6.01 31.37 5.54
N HIS A 198 7.00 30.79 6.21
CA HIS A 198 8.22 30.32 5.54
C HIS A 198 7.97 29.19 4.53
N PRO A 199 7.26 28.08 4.87
CA PRO A 199 6.91 27.05 3.91
C PRO A 199 6.12 27.58 2.71
N ALA A 200 5.14 28.46 2.93
CA ALA A 200 4.36 29.05 1.85
C ALA A 200 5.23 29.89 0.89
N ALA A 201 6.06 30.78 1.43
CA ALA A 201 6.93 31.67 0.63
C ALA A 201 7.98 30.89 -0.18
N GLU A 202 8.54 29.80 0.35
CA GLU A 202 9.48 28.95 -0.38
C GLU A 202 8.82 28.24 -1.56
N HIS A 203 7.63 27.72 -1.37
CA HIS A 203 6.93 26.96 -2.41
C HIS A 203 6.42 27.86 -3.54
N VAL A 204 5.93 29.05 -3.24
CA VAL A 204 5.58 30.06 -4.27
C VAL A 204 6.79 30.42 -5.12
N ARG A 205 7.97 30.63 -4.52
CA ARG A 205 9.22 30.93 -5.25
C ARG A 205 9.67 29.75 -6.12
N LYS A 206 9.63 28.53 -5.61
CA LYS A 206 10.03 27.32 -6.35
C LYS A 206 9.09 27.05 -7.53
N SER A 207 7.80 27.26 -7.38
CA SER A 207 6.80 27.10 -8.45
C SER A 207 7.01 28.11 -9.58
N SER A 208 7.34 29.35 -9.24
CA SER A 208 7.66 30.40 -10.23
C SER A 208 8.94 30.10 -11.01
N CYS A 209 9.94 29.50 -10.35
CA CYS A 209 11.22 29.15 -10.97
C CYS A 209 11.09 27.94 -11.90
N ALA A 210 10.33 26.91 -11.51
CA ALA A 210 10.11 25.70 -12.31
C ALA A 210 9.32 25.98 -13.61
N ARG A 211 8.45 26.99 -13.62
CA ARG A 211 7.71 27.40 -14.83
C ARG A 211 8.56 28.21 -15.82
N ARG A 212 9.56 28.96 -15.34
CA ARG A 212 10.49 29.71 -16.23
C ARG A 212 11.47 28.80 -16.98
N GLY A 213 11.72 27.58 -16.46
CA GLY A 213 12.61 26.59 -17.09
C GLY A 213 11.95 25.68 -18.14
N ARG A 214 10.65 25.83 -18.42
CA ARG A 214 9.90 25.05 -19.42
C ARG A 214 9.45 25.87 -20.63
N ARG A 215 10.14 26.98 -20.93
CA ARG A 215 9.95 27.73 -22.19
C ARG A 215 11.11 27.49 -23.14
#